data_0eb01cf303289388963e36b21cfcec44
#
_entry.id   0eb01cf303289388963e36b21cfcec44
#
_cell.length_a   1.000
_cell.length_b   1.000
_cell.length_c   1.000
_cell.angle_alpha   90.00
_cell.angle_beta   90.00
_cell.angle_gamma   90.00
#
_symmetry.space_group_name_H-M   'P 1'
#
loop_
_entity.id
_entity.type
_entity.pdbx_description
1 polymer ?
#
loop_
_entity_poly.entity_id
_entity_poly.type
_entity_poly.pdbx_seq_one_letter_code
_entity_poly.pdbx_strand_id
1 'polypeptide(L)'
;MKGPSTFFSLLALVRLVAGAAVGLHDGTRLERRAEGTAVVNLAQTSGTPQHLASGFIYGLPDNADGSASTAIPQELAVGTGYIYNRAGGAQLPSPSLGYASGQLTGRLQSFSSNYKTARSHGAGFQLLVHDLWGADSVQGTIPWPGDNGNWAFFDTFLTQVIAYIKNNNLQSGLELDLWNEPDAPQFWGASYDQYLQTWTRMSELPNVPILGPSISQPPTTGNTRWTAWLDHVKSTNTVPDKYTYHILTATGSAYIPRNAQDALKSMTSARGMAMKPVSVNEYGAIDGGDQTNSASAWYIGAFEREGVSGLRAHWGMGAANLHNGMAGLVNFSGSNYFRAAQWWVYNYYTHSMTGNRVATTSSGDRLFEVYATRGSSANSVKILTGLKSSAGDRVYDVRITGLSAVGISGTVKIRTLRFNHVDWWLEGPAPTDLGTVTHTVTNNEVTFFVDPDNQYTAYAFEFVS
;
A
#
# COMPACT_ATOMS: atom_id res chain seq x y z
N MET A 1 37.99 24.49 -63.01
CA MET A 1 38.08 23.02 -62.96
C MET A 1 37.32 22.54 -61.76
N LYS A 2 36.26 21.81 -61.96
CA LYS A 2 35.35 21.32 -60.96
C LYS A 2 35.84 19.99 -60.41
N GLY A 3 36.06 19.87 -59.11
CA GLY A 3 36.32 18.60 -58.46
C GLY A 3 35.04 17.99 -57.86
N PRO A 4 34.86 16.66 -57.83
CA PRO A 4 33.62 16.01 -57.50
C PRO A 4 33.41 15.89 -55.98
N SER A 5 32.18 16.21 -55.55
CA SER A 5 31.69 15.97 -54.18
C SER A 5 31.30 14.50 -54.04
N THR A 6 31.96 13.79 -53.13
CA THR A 6 31.62 12.43 -52.76
C THR A 6 30.44 12.46 -51.74
N PHE A 7 29.28 11.97 -52.18
CA PHE A 7 28.16 11.68 -51.34
C PHE A 7 28.42 10.39 -50.56
N PHE A 8 28.61 10.48 -49.25
CA PHE A 8 28.49 9.32 -48.38
C PHE A 8 27.01 9.07 -48.07
N SER A 9 26.45 8.04 -48.67
CA SER A 9 25.14 7.50 -48.30
C SER A 9 25.29 6.77 -46.95
N LEU A 10 24.86 7.41 -45.87
CA LEU A 10 24.64 6.75 -44.60
C LEU A 10 23.33 5.97 -44.71
N LEU A 11 23.41 4.65 -44.90
CA LEU A 11 22.26 3.76 -44.78
C LEU A 11 21.93 3.72 -43.26
N ALA A 12 20.99 4.54 -42.83
CA ALA A 12 20.34 4.40 -41.55
C ALA A 12 19.49 3.13 -41.60
N LEU A 13 19.94 2.09 -40.88
CA LEU A 13 19.17 0.89 -40.62
C LEU A 13 18.03 1.28 -39.67
N VAL A 14 16.87 1.65 -40.24
CA VAL A 14 15.64 1.84 -39.47
C VAL A 14 15.24 0.45 -38.96
N ARG A 15 15.61 0.12 -37.72
CA ARG A 15 14.93 -0.95 -37.01
C ARG A 15 13.52 -0.44 -36.68
N LEU A 16 12.55 -0.87 -37.50
CA LEU A 16 11.15 -0.81 -37.09
C LEU A 16 10.98 -1.75 -35.91
N VAL A 17 11.23 -1.27 -34.72
CA VAL A 17 10.75 -1.91 -33.51
C VAL A 17 9.30 -1.46 -33.42
N ALA A 18 8.36 -2.34 -33.84
CA ALA A 18 6.95 -2.16 -33.54
C ALA A 18 6.75 -2.33 -32.04
N GLY A 19 7.12 -1.32 -31.28
CA GLY A 19 6.81 -1.21 -29.86
C GLY A 19 5.44 -0.56 -29.72
N ALA A 20 4.61 -1.06 -28.82
CA ALA A 20 3.45 -0.32 -28.37
C ALA A 20 3.94 0.98 -27.74
N ALA A 21 3.96 2.05 -28.52
CA ALA A 21 4.15 3.37 -27.99
C ALA A 21 2.90 3.68 -27.18
N VAL A 22 3.03 3.66 -25.89
CA VAL A 22 2.11 4.37 -25.02
C VAL A 22 2.41 5.86 -25.24
N GLY A 23 1.65 6.48 -26.11
CA GLY A 23 1.87 7.88 -26.50
C GLY A 23 2.16 8.03 -27.97
N LEU A 24 1.14 8.00 -28.81
CA LEU A 24 1.17 8.65 -30.12
C LEU A 24 1.14 10.16 -29.87
N HIS A 25 2.29 10.74 -29.62
CA HIS A 25 2.46 12.18 -29.68
C HIS A 25 3.45 12.53 -30.78
N ASP A 26 2.98 13.42 -31.66
CA ASP A 26 3.68 14.39 -32.48
C ASP A 26 5.19 14.13 -32.65
N GLY A 27 5.64 13.95 -33.90
CA GLY A 27 6.95 13.48 -34.34
C GLY A 27 8.19 14.24 -33.92
N THR A 28 8.23 14.76 -32.71
CA THR A 28 9.36 15.51 -32.12
C THR A 28 9.90 14.92 -30.81
N ARG A 29 9.34 13.83 -30.27
CA ARG A 29 9.87 13.21 -29.06
C ARG A 29 11.08 12.35 -29.43
N LEU A 30 12.27 12.75 -28.99
CA LEU A 30 13.50 11.93 -29.07
C LEU A 30 13.22 10.58 -28.40
N GLU A 31 13.61 9.47 -29.03
CA GLU A 31 13.51 8.14 -28.42
C GLU A 31 14.28 8.13 -27.10
N ARG A 32 13.55 8.05 -25.97
CA ARG A 32 14.16 7.97 -24.64
C ARG A 32 14.64 6.53 -24.44
N ARG A 33 15.88 6.37 -23.99
CA ARG A 33 16.43 5.06 -23.64
C ARG A 33 15.82 4.58 -22.33
N ALA A 34 15.45 3.29 -22.27
CA ALA A 34 15.00 2.68 -21.02
C ALA A 34 16.10 2.69 -19.95
N GLU A 35 15.72 3.09 -18.74
CA GLU A 35 16.60 3.14 -17.55
C GLU A 35 16.83 1.75 -16.94
N GLY A 36 15.93 0.81 -17.22
CA GLY A 36 16.00 -0.55 -16.71
C GLY A 36 14.85 -1.42 -17.21
N THR A 37 14.86 -2.68 -16.81
CA THR A 37 13.88 -3.68 -17.23
C THR A 37 13.24 -4.34 -16.02
N ALA A 38 11.90 -4.38 -16.00
CA ALA A 38 11.14 -5.24 -15.11
C ALA A 38 10.76 -6.53 -15.85
N VAL A 39 10.69 -7.66 -15.15
CA VAL A 39 10.46 -8.97 -15.78
C VAL A 39 9.21 -9.62 -15.23
N VAL A 40 8.41 -10.21 -16.14
CA VAL A 40 7.26 -11.06 -15.84
C VAL A 40 7.56 -12.47 -16.36
N ASN A 41 7.56 -13.47 -15.48
CA ASN A 41 7.83 -14.85 -15.88
C ASN A 41 6.53 -15.69 -15.85
N LEU A 42 5.90 -15.85 -17.00
CA LEU A 42 4.64 -16.59 -17.13
C LEU A 42 4.77 -18.09 -16.81
N ALA A 43 5.97 -18.67 -16.84
CA ALA A 43 6.18 -20.07 -16.54
C ALA A 43 6.16 -20.36 -15.01
N GLN A 44 6.32 -19.35 -14.17
CA GLN A 44 6.35 -19.50 -12.71
C GLN A 44 5.13 -18.84 -12.06
N THR A 45 4.29 -19.66 -11.41
CA THR A 45 3.12 -19.17 -10.65
C THR A 45 3.39 -19.26 -9.14
N SER A 46 2.78 -18.35 -8.38
CA SER A 46 2.95 -18.23 -6.92
C SER A 46 1.61 -18.17 -6.16
N GLY A 47 0.63 -18.93 -6.62
CA GLY A 47 -0.70 -19.01 -6.01
C GLY A 47 -1.63 -17.86 -6.41
N THR A 48 -2.80 -17.80 -5.79
CA THR A 48 -3.83 -16.79 -6.08
C THR A 48 -3.42 -15.40 -5.61
N PRO A 49 -3.96 -14.32 -6.22
CA PRO A 49 -3.83 -12.96 -5.71
C PRO A 49 -4.27 -12.87 -4.25
N GLN A 50 -3.52 -12.15 -3.43
CA GLN A 50 -3.81 -11.98 -2.00
C GLN A 50 -4.32 -10.57 -1.68
N HIS A 51 -4.29 -9.66 -2.65
CA HIS A 51 -4.71 -8.27 -2.56
C HIS A 51 -4.01 -7.51 -1.42
N LEU A 52 -2.73 -7.79 -1.22
CA LEU A 52 -1.93 -7.32 -0.07
C LEU A 52 -1.85 -5.80 0.04
N ALA A 53 -1.94 -5.06 -1.07
CA ALA A 53 -1.93 -3.60 -1.06
C ALA A 53 -3.33 -2.96 -0.88
N SER A 54 -4.39 -3.78 -0.80
CA SER A 54 -5.78 -3.30 -0.73
C SER A 54 -6.24 -3.13 0.71
N GLY A 55 -5.72 -2.13 1.39
CA GLY A 55 -6.16 -1.68 2.70
C GLY A 55 -5.94 -0.18 2.85
N PHE A 56 -6.55 0.42 3.84
CA PHE A 56 -6.37 1.84 4.10
C PHE A 56 -6.56 2.16 5.59
N ILE A 57 -6.00 3.31 6.00
CA ILE A 57 -6.18 3.82 7.34
C ILE A 57 -7.32 4.84 7.37
N TYR A 58 -8.03 4.94 8.49
CA TYR A 58 -9.18 5.83 8.69
C TYR A 58 -10.20 5.73 7.54
N GLY A 59 -10.83 6.82 7.17
CA GLY A 59 -11.55 6.98 5.91
C GLY A 59 -12.93 6.34 5.80
N LEU A 60 -13.41 5.67 6.84
CA LEU A 60 -14.80 5.23 6.95
C LEU A 60 -15.58 6.20 7.82
N PRO A 61 -16.67 6.81 7.32
CA PRO A 61 -17.61 7.54 8.16
C PRO A 61 -18.13 6.64 9.27
N ASP A 62 -18.45 7.21 10.43
CA ASP A 62 -19.06 6.47 11.52
C ASP A 62 -20.42 7.01 11.91
N ASN A 63 -21.17 6.18 12.65
CA ASN A 63 -22.41 6.53 13.32
C ASN A 63 -22.12 6.69 14.81
N ALA A 64 -22.63 7.76 15.42
CA ALA A 64 -22.40 8.08 16.82
C ALA A 64 -22.91 7.01 17.81
N ASP A 65 -23.82 6.14 17.39
CA ASP A 65 -24.34 5.01 18.18
C ASP A 65 -23.48 3.73 18.05
N GLY A 66 -22.40 3.77 17.28
CA GLY A 66 -21.51 2.63 17.03
C GLY A 66 -22.10 1.56 16.09
N SER A 67 -23.16 1.85 15.35
CA SER A 67 -23.66 0.99 14.27
C SER A 67 -22.81 1.14 12.99
N ALA A 68 -22.93 0.18 12.06
CA ALA A 68 -22.26 0.27 10.78
C ALA A 68 -22.78 1.48 9.97
N SER A 69 -21.86 2.22 9.33
CA SER A 69 -22.21 3.32 8.44
C SER A 69 -22.50 2.83 7.02
N THR A 70 -23.49 3.43 6.39
CA THR A 70 -23.82 3.24 4.97
C THR A 70 -23.61 4.52 4.16
N ALA A 71 -22.88 5.49 4.70
CA ALA A 71 -22.68 6.78 4.05
C ALA A 71 -21.93 6.66 2.72
N ILE A 72 -20.88 5.82 2.65
CA ILE A 72 -20.20 5.51 1.39
C ILE A 72 -21.04 4.44 0.67
N PRO A 73 -21.49 4.68 -0.58
CA PRO A 73 -22.19 3.67 -1.38
C PRO A 73 -21.38 2.37 -1.45
N GLN A 74 -22.07 1.24 -1.24
CA GLN A 74 -21.42 -0.07 -1.14
C GLN A 74 -20.54 -0.38 -2.37
N GLU A 75 -21.00 -0.06 -3.58
CA GLU A 75 -20.24 -0.30 -4.82
C GLU A 75 -18.94 0.49 -4.89
N LEU A 76 -18.86 1.65 -4.24
CA LEU A 76 -17.62 2.43 -4.14
C LEU A 76 -16.69 1.80 -3.11
N ALA A 77 -17.20 1.39 -1.97
CA ALA A 77 -16.41 0.79 -0.91
C ALA A 77 -15.84 -0.58 -1.34
N VAL A 78 -16.71 -1.52 -1.72
CA VAL A 78 -16.28 -2.88 -2.10
C VAL A 78 -15.56 -2.92 -3.46
N GLY A 79 -15.77 -1.94 -4.30
CA GLY A 79 -15.13 -1.83 -5.61
C GLY A 79 -13.60 -1.65 -5.53
N THR A 80 -13.05 -1.23 -4.40
CA THR A 80 -11.61 -1.20 -4.15
C THR A 80 -11.05 -2.56 -3.74
N GLY A 81 -11.92 -3.51 -3.36
CA GLY A 81 -11.54 -4.83 -2.87
C GLY A 81 -10.67 -4.79 -1.63
N TYR A 82 -10.85 -3.80 -0.77
CA TYR A 82 -10.02 -3.66 0.42
C TYR A 82 -10.22 -4.80 1.41
N ILE A 83 -9.10 -5.25 1.99
CA ILE A 83 -9.07 -6.40 2.89
C ILE A 83 -8.92 -6.03 4.36
N TYR A 84 -8.44 -4.82 4.65
CA TYR A 84 -8.28 -4.27 6.00
C TYR A 84 -8.53 -2.77 6.03
N ASN A 85 -9.07 -2.31 7.16
CA ASN A 85 -9.10 -0.91 7.56
C ASN A 85 -8.43 -0.76 8.94
N ARG A 86 -7.72 0.33 9.20
CA ARG A 86 -7.06 0.64 10.48
C ARG A 86 -7.58 1.97 10.99
N ALA A 87 -8.13 1.98 12.20
CA ALA A 87 -8.54 3.19 12.90
C ALA A 87 -8.71 2.93 14.41
N GLY A 88 -8.78 4.00 15.21
CA GLY A 88 -8.98 3.95 16.65
C GLY A 88 -10.02 4.94 17.16
N GLY A 89 -11.12 5.16 16.42
CA GLY A 89 -12.13 6.16 16.78
C GLY A 89 -11.77 7.55 16.28
N ALA A 90 -11.35 7.63 15.03
CA ALA A 90 -10.81 8.83 14.40
C ALA A 90 -11.84 9.95 14.14
N GLN A 91 -13.14 9.64 14.12
CA GLN A 91 -14.19 10.61 13.78
C GLN A 91 -14.47 11.65 14.86
N LEU A 92 -13.78 11.59 16.00
CA LEU A 92 -13.94 12.60 17.03
C LEU A 92 -13.31 13.93 16.61
N PRO A 93 -13.87 15.06 17.09
CA PRO A 93 -13.48 16.40 16.65
C PRO A 93 -12.06 16.82 17.09
N SER A 94 -11.45 16.08 18.02
CA SER A 94 -10.10 16.35 18.50
C SER A 94 -9.33 15.06 18.75
N PRO A 95 -8.09 14.93 18.28
CA PRO A 95 -7.24 13.78 18.52
C PRO A 95 -6.91 13.53 20.00
N SER A 96 -7.00 14.55 20.87
CA SER A 96 -6.80 14.41 22.31
C SER A 96 -8.02 13.85 23.08
N LEU A 97 -9.16 13.68 22.43
CA LEU A 97 -10.33 13.09 23.07
C LEU A 97 -10.19 11.58 23.15
N GLY A 98 -10.05 11.05 24.36
CA GLY A 98 -9.91 9.63 24.62
C GLY A 98 -9.92 9.33 26.11
N TYR A 99 -9.41 8.17 26.51
CA TYR A 99 -9.40 7.75 27.92
C TYR A 99 -8.62 8.73 28.81
N ALA A 100 -7.47 9.19 28.37
CA ALA A 100 -6.61 10.10 29.12
C ALA A 100 -7.30 11.44 29.46
N SER A 101 -8.29 11.84 28.69
CA SER A 101 -9.12 13.04 28.91
C SER A 101 -10.53 12.72 29.47
N GLY A 102 -10.79 11.47 29.86
CA GLY A 102 -12.09 11.06 30.38
C GLY A 102 -13.19 10.84 29.30
N GLN A 103 -12.80 10.68 28.04
CA GLN A 103 -13.75 10.63 26.91
C GLN A 103 -13.63 9.32 26.08
N LEU A 104 -13.41 8.18 26.73
CA LEU A 104 -13.27 6.89 26.08
C LEU A 104 -14.52 6.46 25.30
N THR A 105 -15.72 6.75 25.80
CA THR A 105 -16.97 6.26 25.22
C THR A 105 -17.13 6.66 23.75
N GLY A 106 -16.85 7.92 23.39
CA GLY A 106 -16.94 8.37 21.99
C GLY A 106 -15.97 7.63 21.07
N ARG A 107 -14.73 7.39 21.53
CA ARG A 107 -13.73 6.59 20.81
C ARG A 107 -14.20 5.17 20.58
N LEU A 108 -14.74 4.51 21.59
CA LEU A 108 -15.25 3.15 21.49
C LEU A 108 -16.45 3.04 20.53
N GLN A 109 -17.34 4.03 20.53
CA GLN A 109 -18.46 4.07 19.58
C GLN A 109 -17.97 4.26 18.14
N SER A 110 -17.06 5.21 17.90
CA SER A 110 -16.44 5.43 16.59
C SER A 110 -15.70 4.17 16.11
N PHE A 111 -14.88 3.55 16.96
CA PHE A 111 -14.23 2.27 16.67
C PHE A 111 -15.26 1.20 16.29
N SER A 112 -16.30 1.01 17.08
CA SER A 112 -17.34 0.01 16.83
C SER A 112 -18.01 0.23 15.48
N SER A 113 -18.31 1.48 15.12
CA SER A 113 -18.92 1.82 13.83
C SER A 113 -17.98 1.49 12.67
N ASN A 114 -16.73 1.93 12.71
CA ASN A 114 -15.74 1.64 11.66
C ASN A 114 -15.47 0.13 11.52
N TYR A 115 -15.33 -0.58 12.64
CA TYR A 115 -15.18 -2.04 12.64
C TYR A 115 -16.37 -2.72 11.97
N LYS A 116 -17.60 -2.42 12.39
CA LYS A 116 -18.81 -3.04 11.82
C LYS A 116 -18.98 -2.71 10.34
N THR A 117 -18.64 -1.48 9.93
CA THR A 117 -18.63 -1.07 8.52
C THR A 117 -17.63 -1.90 7.71
N ALA A 118 -16.38 -2.02 8.17
CA ALA A 118 -15.37 -2.83 7.50
C ALA A 118 -15.80 -4.31 7.41
N ARG A 119 -16.33 -4.86 8.51
CA ARG A 119 -16.83 -6.26 8.56
C ARG A 119 -18.01 -6.49 7.64
N SER A 120 -18.92 -5.54 7.48
CA SER A 120 -20.06 -5.65 6.54
C SER A 120 -19.61 -5.70 5.08
N HIS A 121 -18.43 -5.17 4.77
CA HIS A 121 -17.78 -5.25 3.45
C HIS A 121 -16.86 -6.47 3.30
N GLY A 122 -16.76 -7.34 4.32
CA GLY A 122 -15.91 -8.54 4.31
C GLY A 122 -14.45 -8.28 4.71
N ALA A 123 -14.07 -7.06 5.05
CA ALA A 123 -12.71 -6.69 5.43
C ALA A 123 -12.42 -6.96 6.91
N GLY A 124 -11.15 -7.21 7.26
CA GLY A 124 -10.65 -7.18 8.63
C GLY A 124 -10.48 -5.75 9.15
N PHE A 125 -10.16 -5.64 10.44
CA PHE A 125 -9.98 -4.35 11.09
C PHE A 125 -8.76 -4.36 12.03
N GLN A 126 -7.89 -3.37 11.90
CA GLN A 126 -6.79 -3.13 12.82
C GLN A 126 -7.18 -1.99 13.75
N LEU A 127 -7.45 -2.30 15.02
CA LEU A 127 -7.73 -1.28 16.02
C LEU A 127 -6.43 -0.62 16.49
N LEU A 128 -6.33 0.67 16.26
CA LEU A 128 -5.25 1.49 16.78
C LEU A 128 -5.56 1.89 18.22
N VAL A 129 -4.97 1.15 19.18
CA VAL A 129 -5.33 1.29 20.62
C VAL A 129 -4.89 2.63 21.19
N HIS A 130 -3.80 3.20 20.68
CA HIS A 130 -3.31 4.51 21.11
C HIS A 130 -4.32 5.64 20.88
N ASP A 131 -5.14 5.56 19.83
CA ASP A 131 -6.22 6.54 19.57
C ASP A 131 -7.28 6.49 20.66
N LEU A 132 -7.60 5.30 21.18
CA LEU A 132 -8.54 5.14 22.29
C LEU A 132 -8.01 5.78 23.58
N TRP A 133 -6.68 5.81 23.76
CA TRP A 133 -6.03 6.55 24.81
C TRP A 133 -6.20 8.06 24.64
N GLY A 134 -6.25 8.56 23.43
CA GLY A 134 -6.30 9.97 23.07
C GLY A 134 -4.92 10.58 22.90
N ALA A 135 -3.97 9.81 22.35
CA ALA A 135 -2.57 10.22 22.18
C ALA A 135 -2.24 10.66 20.75
N ASP A 136 -3.20 10.65 19.83
CA ASP A 136 -2.96 11.02 18.42
C ASP A 136 -2.63 12.50 18.27
N SER A 137 -1.42 12.80 17.77
CA SER A 137 -0.90 14.16 17.57
C SER A 137 -0.94 15.05 18.81
N VAL A 138 -0.92 14.49 20.01
CA VAL A 138 -0.95 15.24 21.27
C VAL A 138 0.46 15.46 21.78
N GLN A 139 0.81 16.71 22.09
CA GLN A 139 2.06 17.07 22.72
C GLN A 139 1.86 17.51 24.17
N GLY A 140 2.48 16.80 25.11
CA GLY A 140 2.96 17.33 26.37
C GLY A 140 1.99 17.45 27.55
N THR A 141 0.67 17.24 27.43
CA THR A 141 -0.26 17.53 28.53
C THR A 141 -1.15 16.37 28.96
N ILE A 142 -1.09 15.23 28.29
CA ILE A 142 -1.83 14.04 28.70
C ILE A 142 -0.96 13.16 29.62
N PRO A 143 -1.55 12.42 30.56
CA PRO A 143 -0.81 11.39 31.28
C PRO A 143 -0.42 10.28 30.32
N TRP A 144 0.85 9.86 30.33
CA TRP A 144 1.32 8.71 29.57
C TRP A 144 1.17 7.42 30.39
N PRO A 145 0.97 6.26 29.75
CA PRO A 145 0.95 4.97 30.45
C PRO A 145 2.19 4.79 31.34
N GLY A 146 1.99 4.58 32.62
CA GLY A 146 3.08 4.35 33.57
C GLY A 146 3.80 5.59 34.12
N ASP A 147 3.28 6.79 33.89
CA ASP A 147 3.84 8.02 34.45
C ASP A 147 4.03 7.91 35.97
N ASN A 148 5.20 8.35 36.45
CA ASN A 148 5.61 8.24 37.87
C ASN A 148 5.56 6.82 38.42
N GLY A 149 5.69 5.79 37.58
CA GLY A 149 5.60 4.37 37.94
C GLY A 149 4.18 3.88 38.24
N ASN A 150 3.16 4.70 38.03
CA ASN A 150 1.77 4.33 38.29
C ASN A 150 1.09 3.75 37.00
N TRP A 151 0.87 2.46 37.01
CA TRP A 151 0.23 1.72 35.92
C TRP A 151 -1.28 1.52 36.10
N ALA A 152 -1.82 1.75 37.30
CA ALA A 152 -3.23 1.44 37.62
C ALA A 152 -4.23 2.13 36.68
N PHE A 153 -3.92 3.37 36.27
CA PHE A 153 -4.75 4.12 35.33
C PHE A 153 -4.76 3.47 33.94
N PHE A 154 -3.61 3.03 33.46
CA PHE A 154 -3.49 2.33 32.18
C PHE A 154 -4.10 0.92 32.21
N ASP A 155 -3.89 0.17 33.28
CA ASP A 155 -4.48 -1.17 33.47
C ASP A 155 -6.02 -1.10 33.47
N THR A 156 -6.58 -0.05 34.07
CA THR A 156 -8.02 0.23 34.04
C THR A 156 -8.52 0.50 32.61
N PHE A 157 -7.77 1.28 31.84
CA PHE A 157 -8.06 1.52 30.42
C PHE A 157 -8.11 0.21 29.62
N LEU A 158 -7.06 -0.61 29.72
CA LEU A 158 -7.00 -1.88 29.01
C LEU A 158 -8.17 -2.80 29.38
N THR A 159 -8.51 -2.86 30.67
CA THR A 159 -9.67 -3.63 31.15
C THR A 159 -10.97 -3.16 30.51
N GLN A 160 -11.20 -1.86 30.38
CA GLN A 160 -12.39 -1.29 29.76
C GLN A 160 -12.43 -1.59 28.24
N VAL A 161 -11.32 -1.45 27.53
CA VAL A 161 -11.22 -1.75 26.10
C VAL A 161 -11.52 -3.22 25.84
N ILE A 162 -10.90 -4.13 26.61
CA ILE A 162 -11.15 -5.57 26.47
C ILE A 162 -12.62 -5.92 26.74
N ALA A 163 -13.18 -5.35 27.82
CA ALA A 163 -14.59 -5.57 28.18
C ALA A 163 -15.51 -5.09 27.06
N TYR A 164 -15.22 -3.92 26.48
CA TYR A 164 -16.02 -3.39 25.37
C TYR A 164 -15.97 -4.30 24.13
N ILE A 165 -14.79 -4.73 23.71
CA ILE A 165 -14.60 -5.65 22.58
C ILE A 165 -15.39 -6.95 22.80
N LYS A 166 -15.30 -7.56 24.00
CA LYS A 166 -15.98 -8.79 24.34
C LYS A 166 -17.49 -8.62 24.39
N ASN A 167 -17.98 -7.62 25.09
CA ASN A 167 -19.40 -7.39 25.32
C ASN A 167 -20.16 -7.02 24.04
N ASN A 168 -19.45 -6.46 23.05
CA ASN A 168 -20.03 -6.09 21.74
C ASN A 168 -19.67 -7.09 20.63
N ASN A 169 -19.04 -8.24 20.93
CA ASN A 169 -18.66 -9.30 19.99
C ASN A 169 -17.81 -8.80 18.81
N LEU A 170 -16.80 -7.94 19.08
CA LEU A 170 -16.00 -7.30 18.06
C LEU A 170 -14.67 -8.05 17.75
N GLN A 171 -14.53 -9.33 18.16
CA GLN A 171 -13.26 -10.07 18.01
C GLN A 171 -13.01 -10.61 16.60
N SER A 172 -14.07 -10.94 15.86
CA SER A 172 -13.94 -11.60 14.56
C SER A 172 -13.29 -10.72 13.51
N GLY A 173 -12.10 -11.09 13.03
CA GLY A 173 -11.34 -10.30 12.05
C GLY A 173 -10.76 -9.00 12.62
N LEU A 174 -10.68 -8.90 13.96
CA LEU A 174 -10.01 -7.82 14.66
C LEU A 174 -8.53 -8.17 14.88
N GLU A 175 -7.67 -7.21 14.71
CA GLU A 175 -6.26 -7.19 15.11
C GLU A 175 -6.00 -5.93 15.94
N LEU A 176 -5.10 -5.99 16.92
CA LEU A 176 -4.76 -4.85 17.78
C LEU A 176 -3.40 -4.29 17.39
N ASP A 177 -3.39 -3.10 16.84
CA ASP A 177 -2.19 -2.29 16.67
C ASP A 177 -1.98 -1.47 17.94
N LEU A 178 -0.99 -1.86 18.72
CA LEU A 178 -0.93 -1.43 20.11
C LEU A 178 -0.61 0.06 20.25
N TRP A 179 0.29 0.62 19.43
CA TRP A 179 0.64 2.05 19.51
C TRP A 179 1.08 2.58 18.15
N ASN A 180 0.85 3.86 17.89
CA ASN A 180 1.31 4.55 16.68
C ASN A 180 2.62 5.29 16.92
N GLU A 181 3.62 5.08 16.06
CA GLU A 181 4.87 5.84 15.98
C GLU A 181 5.49 6.20 17.35
N PRO A 182 5.79 5.20 18.20
CA PRO A 182 6.33 5.46 19.55
C PRO A 182 7.74 6.07 19.52
N ASP A 183 8.31 6.20 18.35
CA ASP A 183 9.59 6.87 18.06
C ASP A 183 9.43 8.36 17.74
N ALA A 184 8.20 8.85 17.60
CA ALA A 184 7.89 10.23 17.25
C ALA A 184 7.26 10.98 18.45
N PRO A 185 7.78 12.18 18.82
CA PRO A 185 7.35 12.88 20.04
C PRO A 185 5.90 13.35 20.02
N GLN A 186 5.27 13.48 18.86
CA GLN A 186 3.85 13.80 18.73
C GLN A 186 2.92 12.65 19.14
N PHE A 187 3.44 11.41 19.19
CA PHE A 187 2.64 10.23 19.52
C PHE A 187 3.13 9.51 20.79
N TRP A 188 4.34 9.83 21.27
CA TRP A 188 4.88 9.31 22.53
C TRP A 188 5.79 10.35 23.20
N GLY A 189 5.34 10.94 24.29
CA GLY A 189 6.06 12.01 24.99
C GLY A 189 6.86 11.54 26.23
N ALA A 190 6.79 10.25 26.59
CA ALA A 190 7.57 9.67 27.67
C ALA A 190 8.87 9.02 27.18
N SER A 191 9.64 8.37 28.07
CA SER A 191 10.85 7.65 27.67
C SER A 191 10.52 6.42 26.80
N TYR A 192 11.46 5.99 25.94
CA TYR A 192 11.25 4.79 25.14
C TYR A 192 11.22 3.52 25.99
N ASP A 193 11.93 3.48 27.12
CA ASP A 193 11.87 2.37 28.07
C ASP A 193 10.47 2.25 28.70
N GLN A 194 9.80 3.36 28.95
CA GLN A 194 8.39 3.38 29.40
C GLN A 194 7.45 2.86 28.32
N TYR A 195 7.71 3.19 27.02
CA TYR A 195 6.99 2.58 25.90
C TYR A 195 7.18 1.05 25.87
N LEU A 196 8.40 0.55 26.04
CA LEU A 196 8.66 -0.89 26.05
C LEU A 196 7.90 -1.60 27.19
N GLN A 197 7.77 -1.00 28.37
CA GLN A 197 6.94 -1.51 29.44
C GLN A 197 5.44 -1.45 29.10
N THR A 198 4.99 -0.37 28.45
CA THR A 198 3.62 -0.25 27.92
C THR A 198 3.32 -1.36 26.93
N TRP A 199 4.25 -1.63 26.00
CA TRP A 199 4.16 -2.75 25.05
C TRP A 199 3.90 -4.08 25.78
N THR A 200 4.71 -4.42 26.79
CA THR A 200 4.54 -5.67 27.53
C THR A 200 3.14 -5.80 28.12
N ARG A 201 2.61 -4.74 28.77
CA ARG A 201 1.27 -4.74 29.35
C ARG A 201 0.17 -4.90 28.31
N MET A 202 0.30 -4.24 27.16
CA MET A 202 -0.66 -4.35 26.07
C MET A 202 -0.62 -5.72 25.39
N SER A 203 0.54 -6.37 25.32
CA SER A 203 0.69 -7.69 24.72
C SER A 203 0.05 -8.83 25.52
N GLU A 204 -0.33 -8.58 26.76
CA GLU A 204 -1.09 -9.51 27.61
C GLU A 204 -2.59 -9.55 27.27
N LEU A 205 -3.05 -8.72 26.31
CA LEU A 205 -4.45 -8.72 25.85
C LEU A 205 -4.80 -10.06 25.19
N PRO A 206 -5.74 -10.86 25.74
CA PRO A 206 -5.93 -12.23 25.31
C PRO A 206 -6.80 -12.36 24.05
N ASN A 207 -6.49 -13.34 23.19
CA ASN A 207 -7.31 -13.90 22.14
C ASN A 207 -7.63 -12.99 20.92
N VAL A 208 -6.84 -11.94 20.68
CA VAL A 208 -6.88 -11.14 19.45
C VAL A 208 -5.44 -10.94 18.98
N PRO A 209 -5.12 -11.13 17.70
CA PRO A 209 -3.76 -10.93 17.20
C PRO A 209 -3.24 -9.52 17.50
N ILE A 210 -1.98 -9.42 17.94
CA ILE A 210 -1.32 -8.16 18.22
C ILE A 210 -0.33 -7.80 17.13
N LEU A 211 -0.27 -6.51 16.82
CA LEU A 211 0.58 -5.92 15.80
C LEU A 211 1.54 -4.90 16.41
N GLY A 212 2.72 -4.75 15.83
CA GLY A 212 3.66 -3.73 16.23
C GLY A 212 5.06 -3.87 15.62
N PRO A 213 5.93 -2.89 15.86
CA PRO A 213 5.79 -1.75 16.78
C PRO A 213 5.14 -0.50 16.16
N SER A 214 4.78 -0.51 14.87
CA SER A 214 4.27 0.65 14.11
C SER A 214 5.16 1.89 14.23
N ILE A 215 6.48 1.66 14.15
CA ILE A 215 7.50 2.71 14.13
C ILE A 215 7.37 3.49 12.81
N SER A 216 7.57 4.83 12.88
CA SER A 216 7.43 5.75 11.75
C SER A 216 8.39 5.47 10.58
N GLN A 217 9.44 4.70 10.82
CA GLN A 217 10.48 4.36 9.84
C GLN A 217 10.59 2.85 9.63
N PRO A 218 10.86 2.42 8.39
CA PRO A 218 11.16 1.02 8.11
C PRO A 218 12.33 0.50 8.93
N PRO A 219 12.38 -0.83 9.18
CA PRO A 219 13.51 -1.43 9.88
C PRO A 219 14.81 -1.22 9.11
N THR A 220 15.84 -0.80 9.83
CA THR A 220 17.24 -0.77 9.37
C THR A 220 18.14 -1.24 10.50
N THR A 221 19.26 -1.84 10.18
CA THR A 221 20.20 -2.36 11.20
C THR A 221 20.79 -1.26 12.11
N GLY A 222 20.77 0.00 11.66
CA GLY A 222 21.22 1.16 12.44
C GLY A 222 20.10 1.84 13.26
N ASN A 223 18.85 1.43 13.11
CA ASN A 223 17.75 2.05 13.84
C ASN A 223 17.68 1.50 15.28
N THR A 224 18.07 2.35 16.23
CA THR A 224 18.15 1.98 17.65
C THR A 224 16.78 1.67 18.29
N ARG A 225 15.69 2.28 17.78
CA ARG A 225 14.33 2.00 18.26
C ARG A 225 13.90 0.60 17.88
N TRP A 226 14.12 0.21 16.62
CA TRP A 226 13.90 -1.16 16.17
C TRP A 226 14.73 -2.18 16.94
N THR A 227 16.02 -1.90 17.16
CA THR A 227 16.94 -2.76 17.89
C THR A 227 16.45 -2.98 19.32
N ALA A 228 16.18 -1.89 20.06
CA ALA A 228 15.73 -1.95 21.44
C ALA A 228 14.38 -2.68 21.57
N TRP A 229 13.44 -2.43 20.63
CA TRP A 229 12.14 -3.09 20.68
C TRP A 229 12.25 -4.61 20.39
N LEU A 230 13.04 -5.03 19.39
CA LEU A 230 13.25 -6.45 19.09
C LEU A 230 13.92 -7.19 20.25
N ASP A 231 14.89 -6.55 20.93
CA ASP A 231 15.54 -7.12 22.10
C ASP A 231 14.55 -7.25 23.27
N HIS A 232 13.71 -6.25 23.47
CA HIS A 232 12.67 -6.25 24.49
C HIS A 232 11.63 -7.36 24.26
N VAL A 233 11.01 -7.42 23.09
CA VAL A 233 9.95 -8.43 22.82
C VAL A 233 10.48 -9.86 22.85
N LYS A 234 11.76 -10.06 22.51
CA LYS A 234 12.42 -11.36 22.70
C LYS A 234 12.59 -11.70 24.17
N SER A 235 13.12 -10.78 24.96
CA SER A 235 13.43 -11.02 26.39
C SER A 235 12.17 -11.21 27.23
N THR A 236 11.08 -10.53 26.89
CA THR A 236 9.79 -10.61 27.58
C THR A 236 8.83 -11.65 27.00
N ASN A 237 9.22 -12.34 25.90
CA ASN A 237 8.38 -13.27 25.17
C ASN A 237 7.05 -12.65 24.66
N THR A 238 7.12 -11.40 24.21
CA THR A 238 5.96 -10.61 23.73
C THR A 238 6.05 -10.30 22.23
N VAL A 239 6.61 -11.24 21.46
CA VAL A 239 6.73 -11.09 20.00
C VAL A 239 5.33 -11.01 19.37
N PRO A 240 5.04 -9.99 18.53
CA PRO A 240 3.72 -9.83 17.93
C PRO A 240 3.37 -10.93 16.92
N ASP A 241 2.11 -10.99 16.54
CA ASP A 241 1.65 -11.85 15.44
C ASP A 241 2.06 -11.31 14.07
N LYS A 242 2.17 -9.97 13.93
CA LYS A 242 2.70 -9.29 12.74
C LYS A 242 3.64 -8.16 13.12
N TYR A 243 4.73 -8.00 12.38
CA TYR A 243 5.55 -6.78 12.44
C TYR A 243 4.91 -5.66 11.63
N THR A 244 4.95 -4.45 12.18
CA THR A 244 4.37 -3.27 11.51
C THR A 244 5.34 -2.10 11.49
N TYR A 245 5.29 -1.30 10.42
CA TYR A 245 6.02 -0.05 10.25
C TYR A 245 5.40 0.80 9.15
N HIS A 246 5.88 2.05 9.00
CA HIS A 246 5.36 2.99 8.03
C HIS A 246 6.33 3.23 6.87
N ILE A 247 5.76 3.54 5.68
CA ILE A 247 6.47 4.02 4.49
C ILE A 247 5.80 5.32 4.04
N LEU A 248 6.18 6.43 4.66
CA LEU A 248 5.57 7.74 4.47
C LEU A 248 6.48 8.75 3.75
N THR A 249 7.47 8.25 3.00
CA THR A 249 8.31 9.09 2.13
C THR A 249 8.55 8.44 0.77
N ALA A 250 8.62 9.29 -0.26
CA ALA A 250 8.88 8.85 -1.62
C ALA A 250 10.36 8.47 -1.85
N THR A 251 11.28 8.94 -1.02
CA THR A 251 12.73 8.82 -1.22
C THR A 251 13.42 7.96 -0.16
N GLY A 252 14.61 7.47 -0.48
CA GLY A 252 15.44 6.68 0.42
C GLY A 252 15.29 5.16 0.25
N SER A 253 16.43 4.47 0.24
CA SER A 253 16.48 3.02 -0.01
C SER A 253 15.78 2.18 1.07
N ALA A 254 15.74 2.65 2.32
CA ALA A 254 15.03 1.98 3.42
C ALA A 254 13.51 1.89 3.17
N TYR A 255 12.95 2.84 2.42
CA TYR A 255 11.53 2.91 2.11
C TYR A 255 11.12 2.09 0.86
N ILE A 256 12.02 1.24 0.39
CA ILE A 256 11.72 0.21 -0.60
C ILE A 256 11.32 -1.07 0.16
N PRO A 257 10.14 -1.65 -0.02
CA PRO A 257 9.65 -2.79 0.78
C PRO A 257 10.62 -3.96 0.85
N ARG A 258 11.29 -4.31 -0.25
CA ARG A 258 12.31 -5.35 -0.28
C ARG A 258 13.46 -5.08 0.69
N ASN A 259 13.99 -3.86 0.72
CA ASN A 259 15.11 -3.51 1.59
C ASN A 259 14.71 -3.55 3.07
N ALA A 260 13.50 -3.08 3.39
CA ALA A 260 12.95 -3.17 4.74
C ALA A 260 12.77 -4.63 5.18
N GLN A 261 12.27 -5.49 4.29
CA GLN A 261 12.13 -6.93 4.56
C GLN A 261 13.48 -7.62 4.80
N ASP A 262 14.47 -7.34 3.95
CA ASP A 262 15.81 -7.91 4.09
C ASP A 262 16.48 -7.45 5.40
N ALA A 263 16.31 -6.18 5.78
CA ALA A 263 16.80 -5.66 7.05
C ALA A 263 16.10 -6.32 8.25
N LEU A 264 14.76 -6.40 8.25
CA LEU A 264 14.00 -7.02 9.32
C LEU A 264 14.35 -8.51 9.48
N LYS A 265 14.47 -9.24 8.39
CA LYS A 265 14.90 -10.64 8.39
C LYS A 265 16.31 -10.80 8.98
N SER A 266 17.24 -9.92 8.64
CA SER A 266 18.57 -9.90 9.22
C SER A 266 18.54 -9.64 10.73
N MET A 267 17.78 -8.63 11.16
CA MET A 267 17.67 -8.23 12.57
C MET A 267 17.00 -9.32 13.44
N THR A 268 15.94 -9.97 12.95
CA THR A 268 15.26 -11.06 13.65
C THR A 268 16.12 -12.32 13.69
N SER A 269 16.77 -12.68 12.57
CA SER A 269 17.68 -13.84 12.50
C SER A 269 18.86 -13.70 13.46
N ALA A 270 19.47 -12.51 13.55
CA ALA A 270 20.56 -12.24 14.51
C ALA A 270 20.16 -12.46 15.98
N ARG A 271 18.85 -12.42 16.26
CA ARG A 271 18.27 -12.68 17.59
C ARG A 271 17.72 -14.10 17.76
N GLY A 272 17.83 -14.95 16.75
CA GLY A 272 17.21 -16.28 16.75
C GLY A 272 15.68 -16.21 16.80
N MET A 273 15.07 -15.14 16.30
CA MET A 273 13.62 -14.97 16.21
C MET A 273 13.13 -15.39 14.83
N ALA A 274 11.97 -16.04 14.79
CA ALA A 274 11.30 -16.34 13.52
C ALA A 274 10.73 -15.07 12.89
N MET A 275 10.79 -14.98 11.55
CA MET A 275 10.04 -13.95 10.83
C MET A 275 8.54 -14.18 11.03
N LYS A 276 7.83 -13.10 11.28
CA LYS A 276 6.36 -13.06 11.28
C LYS A 276 5.86 -12.37 10.01
N PRO A 277 4.58 -12.50 9.65
CA PRO A 277 3.97 -11.67 8.63
C PRO A 277 4.25 -10.19 8.87
N VAL A 278 4.27 -9.39 7.80
CA VAL A 278 4.54 -7.96 7.89
C VAL A 278 3.37 -7.18 7.32
N SER A 279 3.02 -6.09 7.98
CA SER A 279 2.10 -5.08 7.48
C SER A 279 2.76 -3.71 7.50
N VAL A 280 2.86 -3.08 6.33
CA VAL A 280 3.17 -1.65 6.22
C VAL A 280 1.86 -0.92 6.49
N ASN A 281 1.55 -0.72 7.76
CA ASN A 281 0.23 -0.26 8.18
C ASN A 281 -0.02 1.24 8.01
N GLU A 282 0.93 1.94 7.37
CA GLU A 282 0.75 3.22 6.70
C GLU A 282 1.72 3.32 5.51
N TYR A 283 1.21 3.44 4.29
CA TYR A 283 2.04 3.69 3.12
C TYR A 283 1.49 4.83 2.24
N GLY A 284 2.41 5.49 1.55
CA GLY A 284 2.15 6.67 0.71
C GLY A 284 2.83 7.91 1.28
N ALA A 285 3.61 8.62 0.45
CA ALA A 285 4.38 9.75 0.90
C ALA A 285 3.50 10.85 1.49
N ILE A 286 3.90 11.35 2.67
CA ILE A 286 3.15 12.35 3.44
C ILE A 286 3.02 13.69 2.70
N ASP A 287 3.95 14.00 1.79
CA ASP A 287 3.92 15.17 0.92
C ASP A 287 2.91 15.04 -0.25
N GLY A 288 2.22 13.91 -0.35
CA GLY A 288 1.29 13.61 -1.42
C GLY A 288 1.92 13.07 -2.71
N GLY A 289 3.24 12.99 -2.80
CA GLY A 289 3.95 12.56 -4.02
C GLY A 289 3.57 11.15 -4.50
N ASP A 290 3.27 10.24 -3.57
CA ASP A 290 2.83 8.87 -3.87
C ASP A 290 1.30 8.74 -4.03
N GLN A 291 0.55 9.84 -3.99
CA GLN A 291 -0.91 9.82 -4.14
C GLN A 291 -1.33 9.84 -5.62
N THR A 292 -0.75 8.95 -6.41
CA THR A 292 -0.93 8.86 -7.85
C THR A 292 -1.30 7.44 -8.29
N ASN A 293 -1.85 7.31 -9.51
CA ASN A 293 -2.16 6.01 -10.08
C ASN A 293 -0.89 5.17 -10.25
N SER A 294 0.18 5.79 -10.73
CA SER A 294 1.47 5.13 -10.95
C SER A 294 2.08 4.59 -9.66
N ALA A 295 2.16 5.43 -8.61
CA ALA A 295 2.66 4.99 -7.31
C ALA A 295 1.76 3.92 -6.66
N SER A 296 0.43 4.00 -6.83
CA SER A 296 -0.48 2.94 -6.38
C SER A 296 -0.15 1.59 -7.01
N ALA A 297 0.07 1.56 -8.34
CA ALA A 297 0.47 0.34 -9.05
C ALA A 297 1.89 -0.14 -8.63
N TRP A 298 2.81 0.79 -8.34
CA TRP A 298 4.13 0.47 -7.80
C TRP A 298 4.04 -0.24 -6.44
N TYR A 299 3.25 0.30 -5.49
CA TYR A 299 3.05 -0.34 -4.18
C TYR A 299 2.40 -1.72 -4.31
N ILE A 300 1.40 -1.87 -5.20
CA ILE A 300 0.78 -3.16 -5.50
C ILE A 300 1.83 -4.18 -5.94
N GLY A 301 2.67 -3.83 -6.93
CA GLY A 301 3.73 -4.73 -7.42
C GLY A 301 4.74 -5.09 -6.35
N ALA A 302 5.20 -4.11 -5.59
CA ALA A 302 6.17 -4.30 -4.53
C ALA A 302 5.63 -5.18 -3.38
N PHE A 303 4.43 -4.89 -2.87
CA PHE A 303 3.86 -5.63 -1.73
C PHE A 303 3.49 -7.07 -2.10
N GLU A 304 2.86 -7.28 -3.25
CA GLU A 304 2.51 -8.62 -3.71
C GLU A 304 3.74 -9.52 -3.94
N ARG A 305 4.84 -8.94 -4.45
CA ARG A 305 6.08 -9.69 -4.65
C ARG A 305 6.76 -10.04 -3.33
N GLU A 306 6.82 -9.10 -2.39
CA GLU A 306 7.49 -9.30 -1.10
C GLU A 306 6.62 -10.04 -0.08
N GLY A 307 5.33 -10.29 -0.36
CA GLY A 307 4.40 -10.93 0.58
C GLY A 307 4.11 -10.04 1.79
N VAL A 308 4.05 -8.72 1.61
CA VAL A 308 3.83 -7.71 2.63
C VAL A 308 2.46 -7.11 2.45
N SER A 309 1.63 -7.08 3.49
CA SER A 309 0.38 -6.31 3.44
C SER A 309 0.64 -4.82 3.64
N GLY A 310 -0.23 -3.97 3.07
CA GLY A 310 -0.11 -2.54 3.23
C GLY A 310 -1.45 -1.84 3.40
N LEU A 311 -1.46 -0.79 4.22
CA LEU A 311 -2.61 0.08 4.41
C LEU A 311 -2.27 1.48 3.88
N ARG A 312 -3.04 1.90 2.88
CA ARG A 312 -2.86 3.21 2.25
C ARG A 312 -3.17 4.33 3.23
N ALA A 313 -2.30 5.33 3.28
CA ALA A 313 -2.52 6.58 4.00
C ALA A 313 -2.64 7.75 3.02
N HIS A 314 -3.39 8.79 3.38
CA HIS A 314 -3.46 10.04 2.62
C HIS A 314 -3.65 11.23 3.55
N TRP A 315 -2.54 11.76 4.04
CA TRP A 315 -2.55 12.81 5.05
C TRP A 315 -2.90 14.22 4.53
N GLY A 316 -2.79 14.44 3.22
CA GLY A 316 -3.06 15.73 2.58
C GLY A 316 -4.54 16.07 2.32
N MET A 317 -5.48 15.22 2.72
CA MET A 317 -6.89 15.35 2.35
C MET A 317 -7.67 16.42 3.14
N GLY A 318 -7.14 16.91 4.26
CA GLY A 318 -7.91 17.70 5.23
C GLY A 318 -8.80 16.81 6.12
N ALA A 319 -9.20 17.33 7.29
CA ALA A 319 -9.81 16.52 8.35
C ALA A 319 -11.09 15.77 7.93
N ALA A 320 -12.02 16.42 7.25
CA ALA A 320 -13.28 15.79 6.85
C ALA A 320 -13.07 14.62 5.87
N ASN A 321 -12.20 14.79 4.89
CA ASN A 321 -11.93 13.76 3.88
C ASN A 321 -11.01 12.67 4.43
N LEU A 322 -10.09 12.99 5.33
CA LEU A 322 -9.25 12.00 6.00
C LEU A 322 -10.10 10.89 6.64
N HIS A 323 -11.20 11.27 7.29
CA HIS A 323 -12.08 10.33 8.00
C HIS A 323 -13.20 9.74 7.14
N ASN A 324 -13.44 10.25 5.93
CA ASN A 324 -14.60 9.87 5.13
C ASN A 324 -14.27 9.51 3.68
N GLY A 325 -12.99 9.51 3.28
CA GLY A 325 -12.58 9.38 1.87
C GLY A 325 -11.79 8.11 1.54
N MET A 326 -11.81 7.07 2.38
CA MET A 326 -11.07 5.81 2.16
C MET A 326 -9.62 6.07 1.73
N ALA A 327 -8.90 6.93 2.46
CA ALA A 327 -7.54 7.37 2.15
C ALA A 327 -7.36 7.85 0.69
N GLY A 328 -8.30 8.65 0.18
CA GLY A 328 -8.25 9.24 -1.17
C GLY A 328 -8.67 8.30 -2.29
N LEU A 329 -9.28 7.16 -1.98
CA LEU A 329 -9.87 6.28 -3.00
C LEU A 329 -11.26 6.74 -3.43
N VAL A 330 -12.00 7.34 -2.53
CA VAL A 330 -13.24 8.04 -2.83
C VAL A 330 -13.18 9.47 -2.29
N ASN A 331 -13.97 10.36 -2.88
CA ASN A 331 -14.17 11.70 -2.38
C ASN A 331 -15.67 12.04 -2.46
N PHE A 332 -16.07 13.18 -1.90
CA PHE A 332 -17.49 13.56 -1.84
C PHE A 332 -17.70 15.07 -1.95
N SER A 333 -18.87 15.42 -2.47
CA SER A 333 -19.39 16.78 -2.47
C SER A 333 -20.79 16.76 -1.89
N GLY A 334 -20.98 17.35 -0.71
CA GLY A 334 -22.22 17.16 0.07
C GLY A 334 -22.36 15.69 0.47
N SER A 335 -23.47 15.06 0.09
CA SER A 335 -23.74 13.61 0.31
C SER A 335 -23.33 12.73 -0.87
N ASN A 336 -22.85 13.29 -1.98
CA ASN A 336 -22.55 12.54 -3.20
C ASN A 336 -21.11 12.09 -3.21
N TYR A 337 -20.88 10.79 -3.06
CA TYR A 337 -19.58 10.16 -3.18
C TYR A 337 -19.24 9.87 -4.65
N PHE A 338 -17.96 9.98 -5.01
CA PHE A 338 -17.44 9.66 -6.34
C PHE A 338 -16.07 8.97 -6.25
N ARG A 339 -15.67 8.31 -7.34
CA ARG A 339 -14.39 7.60 -7.46
C ARG A 339 -13.27 8.61 -7.68
N ALA A 340 -12.21 8.54 -6.87
CA ALA A 340 -10.95 9.20 -7.21
C ALA A 340 -10.18 8.41 -8.29
N ALA A 341 -9.14 9.01 -8.87
CA ALA A 341 -8.39 8.36 -9.96
C ALA A 341 -7.79 7.01 -9.55
N GLN A 342 -7.22 6.93 -8.33
CA GLN A 342 -6.60 5.72 -7.81
C GLN A 342 -7.60 4.59 -7.54
N TRP A 343 -8.87 4.88 -7.32
CA TRP A 343 -9.93 3.88 -7.16
C TRP A 343 -9.92 2.87 -8.30
N TRP A 344 -9.73 3.34 -9.53
CA TRP A 344 -9.71 2.50 -10.73
C TRP A 344 -8.52 1.55 -10.78
N VAL A 345 -7.37 1.94 -10.24
CA VAL A 345 -6.18 1.06 -10.14
C VAL A 345 -6.45 -0.08 -9.17
N TYR A 346 -7.00 0.22 -7.99
CA TYR A 346 -7.34 -0.82 -7.00
C TYR A 346 -8.48 -1.70 -7.47
N ASN A 347 -9.49 -1.14 -8.13
CA ASN A 347 -10.57 -1.92 -8.74
C ASN A 347 -10.04 -2.90 -9.79
N TYR A 348 -9.18 -2.46 -10.68
CA TYR A 348 -8.56 -3.33 -11.67
C TYR A 348 -7.72 -4.43 -11.02
N TYR A 349 -6.89 -4.08 -10.06
CA TYR A 349 -6.06 -5.01 -9.32
C TYR A 349 -6.87 -6.11 -8.62
N THR A 350 -7.96 -5.75 -7.98
CA THR A 350 -8.73 -6.69 -7.15
C THR A 350 -9.77 -7.48 -7.92
N HIS A 351 -10.37 -6.90 -8.95
CA HIS A 351 -11.47 -7.53 -9.68
C HIS A 351 -11.10 -8.03 -11.07
N SER A 352 -10.07 -7.44 -11.70
CA SER A 352 -9.68 -7.84 -13.06
C SER A 352 -8.48 -8.79 -13.08
N MET A 353 -7.52 -8.65 -12.16
CA MET A 353 -6.30 -9.47 -12.12
C MET A 353 -6.53 -10.76 -11.35
N THR A 354 -7.19 -11.72 -12.00
CA THR A 354 -7.59 -13.01 -11.44
C THR A 354 -6.66 -14.15 -11.86
N GLY A 355 -6.93 -15.38 -11.36
CA GLY A 355 -6.11 -16.56 -11.66
C GLY A 355 -4.96 -16.72 -10.67
N ASN A 356 -3.76 -16.99 -11.18
CA ASN A 356 -2.56 -17.12 -10.37
C ASN A 356 -1.62 -15.94 -10.58
N ARG A 357 -1.02 -15.47 -9.51
CA ARG A 357 0.14 -14.58 -9.59
C ARG A 357 1.27 -15.27 -10.32
N VAL A 358 2.06 -14.52 -11.07
CA VAL A 358 3.29 -15.00 -11.70
C VAL A 358 4.51 -14.34 -11.07
N ALA A 359 5.66 -14.99 -11.18
CA ALA A 359 6.89 -14.42 -10.66
C ALA A 359 7.27 -13.15 -11.44
N THR A 360 7.60 -12.09 -10.69
CA THR A 360 8.02 -10.79 -11.24
C THR A 360 9.32 -10.31 -10.60
N THR A 361 10.05 -9.49 -11.33
CA THR A 361 11.15 -8.68 -10.78
C THR A 361 10.94 -7.22 -11.17
N SER A 362 11.26 -6.30 -10.25
CA SER A 362 11.29 -4.87 -10.54
C SER A 362 12.46 -4.51 -11.46
N SER A 363 12.47 -3.26 -11.94
CA SER A 363 13.69 -2.66 -12.48
C SER A 363 14.87 -2.72 -11.49
N GLY A 364 16.09 -2.68 -11.99
CA GLY A 364 17.30 -2.78 -11.17
C GLY A 364 17.41 -1.69 -10.10
N ASP A 365 16.91 -0.49 -10.38
CA ASP A 365 16.82 0.64 -9.44
C ASP A 365 15.61 0.57 -8.49
N ARG A 366 14.70 -0.39 -8.72
CA ARG A 366 13.45 -0.61 -7.95
C ARG A 366 12.45 0.56 -7.99
N LEU A 367 12.56 1.42 -8.97
CA LEU A 367 11.66 2.54 -9.16
C LEU A 367 10.52 2.23 -10.13
N PHE A 368 10.60 1.12 -10.87
CA PHE A 368 9.54 0.63 -11.75
C PHE A 368 9.14 -0.80 -11.36
N GLU A 369 7.86 -1.00 -11.14
CA GLU A 369 7.27 -2.26 -10.68
C GLU A 369 6.30 -2.83 -11.69
N VAL A 370 6.22 -4.16 -11.66
CA VAL A 370 5.23 -4.93 -12.40
C VAL A 370 4.55 -5.93 -11.46
N TYR A 371 3.24 -6.01 -11.55
CA TYR A 371 2.42 -7.07 -10.97
C TYR A 371 1.70 -7.80 -12.09
N ALA A 372 1.66 -9.13 -12.05
CA ALA A 372 1.05 -9.89 -13.12
C ALA A 372 0.32 -11.14 -12.62
N THR A 373 -0.78 -11.46 -13.32
CA THR A 373 -1.56 -12.68 -13.11
C THR A 373 -1.83 -13.37 -14.42
N ARG A 374 -2.07 -14.69 -14.36
CA ARG A 374 -2.54 -15.49 -15.49
C ARG A 374 -3.45 -16.63 -15.05
N GLY A 375 -4.34 -17.04 -15.94
CA GLY A 375 -5.00 -18.34 -15.92
C GLY A 375 -4.26 -19.35 -16.80
N SER A 376 -5.02 -20.24 -17.43
CA SER A 376 -4.50 -21.28 -18.32
C SER A 376 -4.34 -20.84 -19.78
N SER A 377 -4.97 -19.75 -20.20
CA SER A 377 -4.98 -19.27 -21.57
C SER A 377 -4.28 -17.92 -21.72
N ALA A 378 -3.88 -17.59 -22.93
CA ALA A 378 -3.26 -16.30 -23.27
C ALA A 378 -4.12 -15.11 -22.83
N ASN A 379 -5.40 -15.11 -23.15
CA ASN A 379 -6.32 -14.01 -22.83
C ASN A 379 -6.54 -13.77 -21.31
N SER A 380 -6.00 -14.63 -20.47
CA SER A 380 -6.04 -14.46 -19.02
C SER A 380 -4.84 -13.70 -18.44
N VAL A 381 -3.82 -13.42 -19.28
CA VAL A 381 -2.62 -12.69 -18.82
C VAL A 381 -2.94 -11.21 -18.66
N LYS A 382 -2.68 -10.69 -17.47
CA LYS A 382 -2.83 -9.27 -17.14
C LYS A 382 -1.61 -8.79 -16.36
N ILE A 383 -1.12 -7.62 -16.71
CA ILE A 383 0.07 -7.01 -16.15
C ILE A 383 -0.28 -5.57 -15.77
N LEU A 384 -0.01 -5.17 -14.55
CA LEU A 384 -0.13 -3.79 -14.07
C LEU A 384 1.26 -3.24 -13.81
N THR A 385 1.51 -1.99 -14.23
CA THR A 385 2.81 -1.34 -14.07
C THR A 385 2.68 0.03 -13.41
N GLY A 386 3.68 0.40 -12.63
CA GLY A 386 3.74 1.71 -12.00
C GLY A 386 5.15 2.14 -11.64
N LEU A 387 5.30 3.45 -11.48
CA LEU A 387 6.52 4.13 -11.04
C LEU A 387 6.38 4.59 -9.60
N LYS A 388 7.44 4.47 -8.81
CA LYS A 388 7.54 5.24 -7.56
C LYS A 388 7.65 6.72 -7.92
N SER A 389 7.00 7.59 -7.15
CA SER A 389 6.98 9.04 -7.43
C SER A 389 8.38 9.67 -7.58
N SER A 390 9.37 9.12 -6.87
CA SER A 390 10.78 9.55 -6.99
C SER A 390 11.46 9.16 -8.32
N ALA A 391 10.82 8.35 -9.16
CA ALA A 391 11.36 7.98 -10.47
C ALA A 391 11.30 9.13 -11.48
N GLY A 392 10.31 10.04 -11.34
CA GLY A 392 10.02 11.04 -12.37
C GLY A 392 9.49 10.40 -13.66
N ASP A 393 9.65 11.09 -14.79
CA ASP A 393 9.17 10.66 -16.12
C ASP A 393 10.14 9.69 -16.83
N ARG A 394 10.59 8.64 -16.14
CA ARG A 394 11.54 7.67 -16.70
C ARG A 394 10.85 6.62 -17.53
N VAL A 395 11.56 6.13 -18.55
CA VAL A 395 11.15 5.03 -19.41
C VAL A 395 11.75 3.73 -18.93
N TYR A 396 10.96 2.66 -18.95
CA TYR A 396 11.41 1.32 -18.54
C TYR A 396 10.93 0.27 -19.54
N ASP A 397 11.67 -0.84 -19.62
CA ASP A 397 11.24 -2.01 -20.36
C ASP A 397 10.42 -2.96 -19.48
N VAL A 398 9.41 -3.58 -20.08
CA VAL A 398 8.74 -4.79 -19.57
C VAL A 398 9.16 -5.96 -20.44
N ARG A 399 9.86 -6.93 -19.85
CA ARG A 399 10.19 -8.20 -20.49
C ARG A 399 9.31 -9.30 -19.95
N ILE A 400 8.56 -9.94 -20.84
CA ILE A 400 7.68 -11.07 -20.52
C ILE A 400 8.33 -12.32 -21.06
N THR A 401 8.56 -13.31 -20.21
CA THR A 401 9.18 -14.59 -20.53
C THR A 401 8.22 -15.75 -20.29
N GLY A 402 8.50 -16.89 -20.89
CA GLY A 402 7.69 -18.10 -20.66
C GLY A 402 6.32 -18.08 -21.34
N LEU A 403 6.20 -17.44 -22.51
CA LEU A 403 4.93 -17.29 -23.23
C LEU A 403 4.31 -18.62 -23.63
N SER A 404 5.12 -19.65 -23.88
CA SER A 404 4.65 -21.01 -24.16
C SER A 404 3.81 -21.62 -23.04
N ALA A 405 3.98 -21.15 -21.79
CA ALA A 405 3.17 -21.58 -20.64
C ALA A 405 1.69 -21.19 -20.73
N VAL A 406 1.35 -20.27 -21.62
CA VAL A 406 -0.03 -19.86 -21.96
C VAL A 406 -0.38 -20.11 -23.43
N GLY A 407 0.41 -20.98 -24.11
CA GLY A 407 0.14 -21.41 -25.48
C GLY A 407 0.50 -20.39 -26.57
N ILE A 408 1.35 -19.40 -26.27
CA ILE A 408 1.76 -18.38 -27.22
C ILE A 408 3.09 -18.75 -27.88
N SER A 409 3.10 -18.65 -29.21
CA SER A 409 4.28 -18.76 -30.07
C SER A 409 4.12 -17.84 -31.31
N GLY A 410 5.24 -17.36 -31.84
CA GLY A 410 5.23 -16.50 -33.04
C GLY A 410 4.84 -15.06 -32.76
N THR A 411 3.59 -14.80 -32.42
CA THR A 411 3.12 -13.43 -32.12
C THR A 411 2.19 -13.40 -30.92
N VAL A 412 2.11 -12.26 -30.26
CA VAL A 412 1.15 -11.96 -29.18
C VAL A 412 0.53 -10.59 -29.42
N LYS A 413 -0.79 -10.48 -29.21
CA LYS A 413 -1.50 -9.21 -29.23
C LYS A 413 -1.65 -8.71 -27.80
N ILE A 414 -1.25 -7.49 -27.53
CA ILE A 414 -1.29 -6.86 -26.21
C ILE A 414 -2.14 -5.60 -26.30
N ARG A 415 -3.23 -5.57 -25.55
CA ARG A 415 -4.09 -4.41 -25.33
C ARG A 415 -3.51 -3.57 -24.21
N THR A 416 -3.48 -2.25 -24.36
CA THR A 416 -3.00 -1.32 -23.33
C THR A 416 -4.15 -0.51 -22.75
N LEU A 417 -4.26 -0.51 -21.43
CA LEU A 417 -5.15 0.36 -20.67
C LEU A 417 -4.32 1.42 -19.94
N ARG A 418 -4.75 2.68 -20.00
CA ARG A 418 -4.13 3.81 -19.33
C ARG A 418 -5.02 4.32 -18.21
N PHE A 419 -4.48 4.40 -16.98
CA PHE A 419 -5.12 4.95 -15.80
C PHE A 419 -4.67 6.41 -15.64
N ASN A 420 -5.47 7.33 -16.18
CA ASN A 420 -5.16 8.75 -16.12
C ASN A 420 -5.27 9.26 -14.70
N HIS A 421 -4.23 9.93 -14.22
CA HIS A 421 -4.26 10.59 -12.92
C HIS A 421 -4.94 11.95 -13.03
N VAL A 422 -5.79 12.24 -12.06
CA VAL A 422 -6.31 13.57 -11.74
C VAL A 422 -6.21 13.76 -10.24
N ASP A 423 -6.24 14.98 -9.78
CA ASP A 423 -6.16 15.30 -8.36
C ASP A 423 -7.28 14.60 -7.58
N TRP A 424 -6.99 14.22 -6.34
CA TRP A 424 -7.87 13.41 -5.50
C TRP A 424 -9.26 14.02 -5.23
N TRP A 425 -9.40 15.34 -5.33
CA TRP A 425 -10.68 16.05 -5.17
C TRP A 425 -11.55 16.08 -6.43
N LEU A 426 -11.06 15.52 -7.53
CA LEU A 426 -11.78 15.40 -8.80
C LEU A 426 -12.26 13.96 -8.99
N GLU A 427 -13.36 13.82 -9.71
CA GLU A 427 -13.79 12.48 -10.16
C GLU A 427 -12.78 11.91 -11.13
N GLY A 428 -12.30 10.70 -10.81
CA GLY A 428 -11.32 9.99 -11.61
C GLY A 428 -11.95 9.33 -12.83
N PRO A 429 -11.39 9.55 -14.04
CA PRO A 429 -11.90 8.90 -15.24
C PRO A 429 -11.62 7.39 -15.21
N ALA A 430 -12.53 6.61 -15.81
CA ALA A 430 -12.28 5.20 -16.08
C ALA A 430 -11.02 5.02 -16.96
N PRO A 431 -10.36 3.84 -16.90
CA PRO A 431 -9.19 3.58 -17.73
C PRO A 431 -9.48 3.76 -19.21
N THR A 432 -8.56 4.41 -19.92
CA THR A 432 -8.64 4.62 -21.37
C THR A 432 -8.03 3.43 -22.08
N ASP A 433 -8.76 2.84 -23.02
CA ASP A 433 -8.24 1.83 -23.94
C ASP A 433 -7.39 2.52 -25.03
N LEU A 434 -6.10 2.21 -25.07
CA LEU A 434 -5.17 2.72 -26.10
C LEU A 434 -5.07 1.80 -27.33
N GLY A 435 -5.87 0.74 -27.36
CA GLY A 435 -5.86 -0.23 -28.44
C GLY A 435 -4.90 -1.39 -28.24
N THR A 436 -4.69 -2.14 -29.31
CA THR A 436 -3.96 -3.42 -29.30
C THR A 436 -2.80 -3.36 -30.30
N VAL A 437 -1.63 -3.82 -29.85
CA VAL A 437 -0.43 -3.95 -30.70
C VAL A 437 -0.03 -5.43 -30.80
N THR A 438 0.40 -5.85 -31.98
CA THR A 438 0.96 -7.19 -32.20
C THR A 438 2.47 -7.15 -32.05
N HIS A 439 2.98 -8.00 -31.18
CA HIS A 439 4.41 -8.16 -30.94
C HIS A 439 4.90 -9.51 -31.46
N THR A 440 6.11 -9.55 -32.01
CA THR A 440 6.79 -10.80 -32.37
C THR A 440 7.41 -11.43 -31.14
N VAL A 441 7.15 -12.72 -30.95
CA VAL A 441 7.75 -13.53 -29.88
C VAL A 441 9.06 -14.12 -30.39
N THR A 442 10.14 -13.86 -29.69
CA THR A 442 11.48 -14.39 -30.00
C THR A 442 12.03 -15.11 -28.77
N ASN A 443 12.52 -16.32 -28.92
CA ASN A 443 13.06 -17.12 -27.80
C ASN A 443 12.10 -17.27 -26.61
N ASN A 444 10.79 -17.42 -26.89
CA ASN A 444 9.76 -17.56 -25.88
C ASN A 444 9.59 -16.29 -24.98
N GLU A 445 9.96 -15.12 -25.49
CA GLU A 445 9.84 -13.83 -24.80
C GLU A 445 9.41 -12.69 -25.70
N VAL A 446 8.90 -11.63 -25.10
CA VAL A 446 8.61 -10.35 -25.74
C VAL A 446 9.08 -9.23 -24.80
N THR A 447 9.62 -8.16 -25.38
CA THR A 447 10.00 -6.94 -24.64
C THR A 447 9.39 -5.74 -25.32
N PHE A 448 8.84 -4.84 -24.54
CA PHE A 448 8.36 -3.54 -24.98
C PHE A 448 8.66 -2.49 -23.93
N PHE A 449 8.76 -1.24 -24.35
CA PHE A 449 8.99 -0.14 -23.42
C PHE A 449 7.66 0.46 -22.93
N VAL A 450 7.72 1.02 -21.71
CA VAL A 450 6.67 1.86 -21.11
C VAL A 450 7.27 3.25 -20.97
N ASP A 451 6.78 4.17 -21.82
CA ASP A 451 7.13 5.60 -21.78
C ASP A 451 5.87 6.36 -21.34
N PRO A 452 5.74 6.67 -20.05
CA PRO A 452 4.51 7.27 -19.54
C PRO A 452 4.36 8.72 -20.02
N ASP A 453 3.12 9.14 -20.27
CA ASP A 453 2.79 10.54 -20.61
C ASP A 453 3.26 11.49 -19.50
N ASN A 454 3.21 11.01 -18.27
CA ASN A 454 3.74 11.66 -17.08
C ASN A 454 3.97 10.62 -15.97
N GLN A 455 4.74 10.99 -14.94
CA GLN A 455 5.09 10.13 -13.80
C GLN A 455 3.88 9.64 -12.97
N TYR A 456 2.69 10.21 -13.15
CA TYR A 456 1.51 9.91 -12.33
C TYR A 456 0.62 8.81 -12.91
N THR A 457 0.81 8.46 -14.18
CA THR A 457 -0.03 7.54 -14.96
C THR A 457 0.41 6.09 -14.77
N ALA A 458 -0.54 5.20 -14.49
CA ALA A 458 -0.33 3.74 -14.49
C ALA A 458 -0.83 3.11 -15.78
N TYR A 459 -0.30 1.93 -16.11
CA TYR A 459 -0.71 1.17 -17.29
C TYR A 459 -0.99 -0.29 -16.93
N ALA A 460 -1.99 -0.86 -17.61
CA ALA A 460 -2.17 -2.29 -17.63
C ALA A 460 -2.07 -2.83 -19.07
N PHE A 461 -1.51 -4.03 -19.17
CA PHE A 461 -1.32 -4.75 -20.42
C PHE A 461 -2.07 -6.07 -20.33
N GLU A 462 -2.96 -6.31 -21.29
CA GLU A 462 -3.78 -7.51 -21.35
C GLU A 462 -3.48 -8.26 -22.64
N PHE A 463 -3.23 -9.56 -22.53
CA PHE A 463 -3.14 -10.38 -23.73
C PHE A 463 -4.53 -10.61 -24.31
N VAL A 464 -4.66 -10.45 -25.62
CA VAL A 464 -5.93 -10.62 -26.34
C VAL A 464 -5.74 -11.56 -27.55
N SER A 465 -6.84 -12.16 -28.01
CA SER A 465 -6.84 -13.10 -29.14
C SER A 465 -6.69 -12.41 -30.49
#